data_cc06749a05cdd8c13d7e26d10a0afb82
#
_entry.id   cc06749a05cdd8c13d7e26d10a0afb82
#
_cell.length_a   1.000
_cell.length_b   1.000
_cell.length_c   1.000
_cell.angle_alpha   90.00
_cell.angle_beta   90.00
_cell.angle_gamma   90.00
#
_symmetry.space_group_name_H-M   'P 1'
#
loop_
_entity.id
_entity.type
_entity.pdbx_description
1 polymer ?
#
loop_
_entity_poly.entity_id
_entity_poly.type
_entity_poly.pdbx_seq_one_letter_code
_entity_poly.pdbx_strand_id
1 'polypeptide(L)'
;PVQGPQNVNVVDVRARQLTIQWETFGYAVTRCHAYNLTLQYKYMYNQMEFGTEEVIRTSSHYTLRGLRPFVTVWLRLILANTEGSKQSEEIVKQMDSDVPSSIPKESLLKTVSEDNIIMQWEAPTEPNGIITKYEITYNALSSSDPSADVTNQRGRIFKLSNETSHVFHGLYPGTTYIFTIKASTIKGFGPPVSITIITKIAAPIMPEYKSETALNETDTTITILLKPAQPYGAPIRSYQLIVKENRTRSRRDALKSPECFSIPVSFRNASVLDSPYYIAAELLPPSLSIVQPFTVGDNKSYGGFWNSPLSPVKSYSIYLQATSRTNGVRIDTINVLALLTKVRMLTK
;
A
#
# COMPACT_ATOMS: atom_id res chain seq x y z
N PRO A 1 -15.73 -35.18 -53.77
CA PRO A 1 -16.51 -35.91 -52.75
C PRO A 1 -18.00 -35.77 -53.03
N VAL A 2 -18.79 -36.80 -52.69
CA VAL A 2 -20.27 -36.79 -52.88
C VAL A 2 -20.93 -35.99 -51.76
N GLN A 3 -20.42 -36.17 -50.52
CA GLN A 3 -20.94 -35.49 -49.33
C GLN A 3 -19.77 -35.08 -48.41
N GLY A 4 -20.04 -34.16 -47.50
CA GLY A 4 -19.09 -33.75 -46.48
C GLY A 4 -18.95 -34.81 -45.37
N PRO A 5 -17.96 -34.64 -44.48
CA PRO A 5 -17.80 -35.42 -43.27
C PRO A 5 -19.09 -35.44 -42.44
N GLN A 6 -19.54 -36.60 -42.04
CA GLN A 6 -20.73 -36.80 -41.20
C GLN A 6 -20.36 -37.21 -39.80
N ASN A 7 -21.27 -37.04 -38.85
CA ASN A 7 -21.11 -37.42 -37.44
C ASN A 7 -19.83 -36.87 -36.80
N VAL A 8 -19.47 -35.63 -37.17
CA VAL A 8 -18.37 -34.93 -36.56
C VAL A 8 -18.80 -34.42 -35.19
N ASN A 9 -18.15 -34.91 -34.14
CA ASN A 9 -18.49 -34.59 -32.76
C ASN A 9 -17.28 -34.14 -31.96
N VAL A 10 -17.50 -33.28 -30.97
CA VAL A 10 -16.48 -32.92 -29.97
C VAL A 10 -16.56 -33.93 -28.83
N VAL A 11 -15.49 -34.66 -28.58
CA VAL A 11 -15.40 -35.72 -27.56
C VAL A 11 -14.65 -35.35 -26.30
N ASP A 12 -13.73 -34.35 -26.38
CA ASP A 12 -13.01 -33.83 -25.23
C ASP A 12 -12.82 -32.31 -25.39
N VAL A 13 -13.06 -31.55 -24.32
CA VAL A 13 -12.83 -30.13 -24.26
C VAL A 13 -12.03 -29.81 -23.01
N ARG A 14 -10.93 -29.08 -23.20
CA ARG A 14 -10.09 -28.57 -22.12
C ARG A 14 -9.83 -27.08 -22.33
N ALA A 15 -9.12 -26.46 -21.41
CA ALA A 15 -8.86 -25.04 -21.50
C ALA A 15 -8.13 -24.62 -22.80
N ARG A 16 -7.17 -25.43 -23.28
CA ARG A 16 -6.27 -25.10 -24.41
C ARG A 16 -6.25 -26.13 -25.53
N GLN A 17 -7.10 -27.13 -25.47
CA GLN A 17 -7.24 -28.15 -26.51
C GLN A 17 -8.66 -28.66 -26.62
N LEU A 18 -9.01 -29.12 -27.82
CA LEU A 18 -10.30 -29.67 -28.15
C LEU A 18 -10.10 -30.88 -29.07
N THR A 19 -10.73 -32.02 -28.75
CA THR A 19 -10.66 -33.23 -29.56
C THR A 19 -11.98 -33.44 -30.27
N ILE A 20 -11.89 -33.59 -31.59
CA ILE A 20 -13.01 -33.98 -32.46
C ILE A 20 -12.85 -35.41 -32.92
N GLN A 21 -13.98 -36.03 -33.18
CA GLN A 21 -14.08 -37.40 -33.76
C GLN A 21 -15.11 -37.40 -34.89
N TRP A 22 -14.89 -38.23 -35.89
CA TRP A 22 -15.79 -38.40 -37.03
C TRP A 22 -15.73 -39.85 -37.53
N GLU A 23 -16.68 -40.20 -38.40
CA GLU A 23 -16.68 -41.50 -39.06
C GLU A 23 -15.61 -41.56 -40.18
N THR A 24 -14.97 -42.71 -40.32
CA THR A 24 -14.02 -42.95 -41.42
C THR A 24 -14.72 -42.96 -42.78
N PHE A 25 -14.02 -42.45 -43.79
CA PHE A 25 -14.57 -42.31 -45.14
C PHE A 25 -14.24 -43.52 -46.00
N GLY A 26 -15.25 -44.13 -46.59
CA GLY A 26 -15.12 -45.12 -47.64
C GLY A 26 -15.07 -44.46 -49.03
N TYR A 27 -14.67 -45.25 -50.04
CA TYR A 27 -14.62 -44.83 -51.45
C TYR A 27 -15.99 -44.28 -51.95
N ALA A 28 -17.08 -44.81 -51.44
CA ALA A 28 -18.42 -44.30 -51.77
C ALA A 28 -18.64 -42.82 -51.46
N VAL A 29 -17.93 -42.27 -50.46
CA VAL A 29 -17.99 -40.86 -50.01
C VAL A 29 -16.91 -40.04 -50.75
N THR A 30 -15.69 -40.49 -50.76
CA THR A 30 -14.55 -39.74 -51.30
C THR A 30 -14.52 -39.73 -52.83
N ARG A 31 -15.00 -40.81 -53.49
CA ARG A 31 -14.96 -41.02 -54.92
C ARG A 31 -13.59 -40.94 -55.55
N CYS A 32 -12.55 -40.93 -54.73
CA CYS A 32 -11.17 -40.86 -55.12
C CYS A 32 -10.28 -41.52 -54.07
N HIS A 33 -9.20 -42.18 -54.48
CA HIS A 33 -8.24 -42.78 -53.58
C HIS A 33 -7.35 -41.69 -52.92
N ALA A 34 -7.14 -40.55 -53.59
CA ALA A 34 -6.42 -39.42 -53.10
C ALA A 34 -7.40 -38.33 -52.67
N TYR A 35 -7.44 -37.97 -51.41
CA TYR A 35 -8.17 -36.88 -50.84
C TYR A 35 -7.41 -36.24 -49.71
N ASN A 36 -7.71 -34.99 -49.42
CA ASN A 36 -7.20 -34.24 -48.25
C ASN A 36 -8.29 -34.02 -47.24
N LEU A 37 -7.93 -34.08 -45.97
CA LEU A 37 -8.81 -33.76 -44.85
C LEU A 37 -8.23 -32.58 -44.09
N THR A 38 -9.01 -31.53 -43.93
CA THR A 38 -8.56 -30.28 -43.32
C THR A 38 -9.56 -29.84 -42.27
N LEU A 39 -9.07 -29.55 -41.07
CA LEU A 39 -9.82 -28.91 -40.01
C LEU A 39 -9.69 -27.41 -40.15
N GLN A 40 -10.83 -26.73 -40.36
CA GLN A 40 -10.89 -25.27 -40.32
C GLN A 40 -11.58 -24.83 -39.04
N TYR A 41 -10.99 -23.85 -38.37
CA TYR A 41 -11.56 -23.31 -37.14
C TYR A 41 -11.40 -21.80 -37.08
N LYS A 42 -12.24 -21.16 -36.26
CA LYS A 42 -12.18 -19.72 -35.91
C LYS A 42 -12.61 -19.54 -34.47
N TYR A 43 -12.12 -18.51 -33.80
CA TYR A 43 -12.58 -18.10 -32.50
C TYR A 43 -12.45 -16.57 -32.35
N MET A 44 -13.26 -15.99 -31.46
CA MET A 44 -13.21 -14.57 -31.11
C MET A 44 -12.40 -14.39 -29.83
N TYR A 45 -11.33 -13.62 -29.92
CA TYR A 45 -10.63 -13.13 -28.74
C TYR A 45 -10.68 -11.58 -28.76
N ASN A 46 -9.68 -10.86 -29.11
CA ASN A 46 -9.77 -9.41 -29.37
C ASN A 46 -10.31 -9.11 -30.78
N GLN A 47 -10.01 -10.00 -31.68
CA GLN A 47 -10.49 -10.03 -33.06
C GLN A 47 -10.81 -11.46 -33.45
N MET A 48 -11.44 -11.66 -34.61
CA MET A 48 -11.70 -12.99 -35.13
C MET A 48 -10.39 -13.62 -35.60
N GLU A 49 -9.99 -14.71 -34.97
CA GLU A 49 -8.82 -15.49 -35.32
C GLU A 49 -9.26 -16.74 -36.14
N PHE A 50 -8.52 -17.06 -37.20
CA PHE A 50 -8.78 -18.20 -38.08
C PHE A 50 -7.55 -19.09 -38.13
N GLY A 51 -7.82 -20.41 -38.22
CA GLY A 51 -6.78 -21.40 -38.39
C GLY A 51 -7.23 -22.54 -39.27
N THR A 52 -6.25 -23.24 -39.85
CA THR A 52 -6.48 -24.40 -40.70
C THR A 52 -5.40 -25.42 -40.38
N GLU A 53 -5.80 -26.66 -40.10
CA GLU A 53 -4.91 -27.78 -39.78
C GLU A 53 -5.13 -28.92 -40.76
N GLU A 54 -4.04 -29.49 -41.30
CA GLU A 54 -4.10 -30.72 -42.09
C GLU A 54 -4.23 -31.92 -41.17
N VAL A 55 -5.19 -32.77 -41.49
CA VAL A 55 -5.49 -33.96 -40.69
C VAL A 55 -5.09 -35.23 -41.45
N ILE A 56 -4.48 -36.18 -40.72
CA ILE A 56 -4.09 -37.47 -41.30
C ILE A 56 -5.34 -38.21 -41.79
N ARG A 57 -5.36 -38.59 -43.06
CA ARG A 57 -6.50 -39.23 -43.76
C ARG A 57 -7.03 -40.51 -43.10
N THR A 58 -6.13 -41.26 -42.46
CA THR A 58 -6.48 -42.55 -41.80
C THR A 58 -6.99 -42.36 -40.37
N SER A 59 -6.95 -41.13 -39.82
CA SER A 59 -7.46 -40.82 -38.48
C SER A 59 -8.95 -40.67 -38.50
N SER A 60 -9.60 -41.06 -37.41
CA SER A 60 -11.03 -40.78 -37.10
C SER A 60 -11.16 -39.74 -35.99
N HIS A 61 -10.09 -39.20 -35.52
CA HIS A 61 -10.05 -38.16 -34.49
C HIS A 61 -8.87 -37.20 -34.69
N TYR A 62 -8.99 -35.99 -34.17
CA TYR A 62 -7.95 -34.98 -34.17
C TYR A 62 -8.03 -34.11 -32.93
N THR A 63 -6.88 -33.80 -32.32
CA THR A 63 -6.81 -32.89 -31.16
C THR A 63 -6.19 -31.56 -31.59
N LEU A 64 -7.02 -30.53 -31.69
CA LEU A 64 -6.62 -29.15 -31.90
C LEU A 64 -6.05 -28.59 -30.61
N ARG A 65 -4.83 -28.05 -30.67
CA ARG A 65 -4.08 -27.55 -29.52
C ARG A 65 -3.76 -26.06 -29.67
N GLY A 66 -3.31 -25.42 -28.57
CA GLY A 66 -2.90 -24.03 -28.59
C GLY A 66 -4.05 -23.03 -28.63
N LEU A 67 -5.28 -23.48 -28.38
CA LEU A 67 -6.43 -22.60 -28.26
C LEU A 67 -6.36 -21.74 -26.99
N ARG A 68 -7.06 -20.61 -27.01
CA ARG A 68 -7.20 -19.77 -25.84
C ARG A 68 -8.31 -20.32 -24.91
N PRO A 69 -8.10 -20.24 -23.60
CA PRO A 69 -9.13 -20.61 -22.62
C PRO A 69 -10.38 -19.73 -22.73
N PHE A 70 -11.51 -20.32 -22.40
CA PHE A 70 -12.80 -19.63 -22.24
C PHE A 70 -13.30 -18.86 -23.48
N VAL A 71 -12.82 -19.22 -24.67
CA VAL A 71 -13.34 -18.69 -25.93
C VAL A 71 -14.33 -19.67 -26.57
N THR A 72 -15.25 -19.14 -27.37
CA THR A 72 -16.11 -19.95 -28.22
C THR A 72 -15.37 -20.24 -29.51
N VAL A 73 -15.25 -21.52 -29.87
CA VAL A 73 -14.62 -22.00 -31.10
C VAL A 73 -15.69 -22.50 -32.04
N TRP A 74 -15.63 -22.07 -33.30
CA TRP A 74 -16.40 -22.57 -34.42
C TRP A 74 -15.44 -23.41 -35.25
N LEU A 75 -15.83 -24.64 -35.59
CA LEU A 75 -14.95 -25.54 -36.34
C LEU A 75 -15.77 -26.35 -37.36
N ARG A 76 -15.14 -26.75 -38.46
CA ARG A 76 -15.67 -27.62 -39.47
C ARG A 76 -14.58 -28.46 -40.12
N LEU A 77 -14.91 -29.65 -40.55
CA LEU A 77 -14.00 -30.55 -41.23
C LEU A 77 -14.30 -30.48 -42.74
N ILE A 78 -13.24 -30.33 -43.56
CA ILE A 78 -13.33 -30.20 -45.01
C ILE A 78 -12.67 -31.41 -45.63
N LEU A 79 -13.44 -32.13 -46.47
CA LEU A 79 -12.96 -33.21 -47.31
C LEU A 79 -12.79 -32.67 -48.73
N ALA A 80 -11.61 -32.75 -49.31
CA ALA A 80 -11.27 -32.26 -50.64
C ALA A 80 -10.62 -33.34 -51.49
N ASN A 81 -10.97 -33.44 -52.77
CA ASN A 81 -10.31 -34.20 -53.80
C ASN A 81 -10.07 -33.33 -55.06
N THR A 82 -9.59 -33.89 -56.15
CA THR A 82 -9.32 -33.17 -57.40
C THR A 82 -10.58 -32.57 -58.06
N GLU A 83 -11.78 -33.07 -57.75
CA GLU A 83 -13.06 -32.65 -58.28
C GLU A 83 -13.74 -31.59 -57.43
N GLY A 84 -13.20 -31.25 -56.26
CA GLY A 84 -13.73 -30.22 -55.39
C GLY A 84 -13.76 -30.61 -53.92
N SER A 85 -14.44 -29.82 -53.12
CA SER A 85 -14.49 -30.01 -51.67
C SER A 85 -15.94 -30.04 -51.13
N LYS A 86 -16.12 -30.72 -50.01
CA LYS A 86 -17.34 -30.75 -49.21
C LYS A 86 -16.96 -30.61 -47.75
N GLN A 87 -17.83 -29.91 -47.00
CA GLN A 87 -17.58 -29.62 -45.59
C GLN A 87 -18.65 -30.21 -44.68
N SER A 88 -18.30 -30.45 -43.43
CA SER A 88 -19.24 -30.81 -42.39
C SER A 88 -20.13 -29.61 -42.00
N GLU A 89 -21.14 -29.85 -41.21
CA GLU A 89 -21.80 -28.79 -40.45
C GLU A 89 -20.79 -28.09 -39.55
N GLU A 90 -21.03 -26.80 -39.26
CA GLU A 90 -20.22 -26.02 -38.32
C GLU A 90 -20.56 -26.41 -36.90
N ILE A 91 -19.56 -26.79 -36.12
CA ILE A 91 -19.71 -27.15 -34.71
C ILE A 91 -19.26 -25.94 -33.88
N VAL A 92 -20.05 -25.59 -32.89
CA VAL A 92 -19.76 -24.50 -31.96
C VAL A 92 -19.49 -25.07 -30.57
N LYS A 93 -18.36 -24.71 -29.96
CA LYS A 93 -18.04 -25.21 -28.64
C LYS A 93 -17.34 -24.14 -27.80
N GLN A 94 -17.77 -24.00 -26.55
CA GLN A 94 -17.10 -23.19 -25.53
C GLN A 94 -15.94 -23.96 -24.94
N MET A 95 -14.75 -23.34 -24.94
CA MET A 95 -13.56 -23.90 -24.28
C MET A 95 -13.68 -23.77 -22.75
N ASP A 96 -13.06 -24.71 -22.04
CA ASP A 96 -12.98 -24.66 -20.59
C ASP A 96 -12.20 -23.42 -20.10
N SER A 97 -12.51 -23.01 -18.87
CA SER A 97 -11.75 -21.99 -18.16
C SER A 97 -10.35 -22.51 -17.78
N ASP A 98 -9.45 -21.58 -17.54
CA ASP A 98 -8.12 -21.80 -16.94
C ASP A 98 -7.90 -20.83 -15.79
N VAL A 99 -6.79 -20.94 -15.09
CA VAL A 99 -6.38 -19.92 -14.11
C VAL A 99 -6.07 -18.61 -14.84
N PRO A 100 -6.33 -17.43 -14.22
CA PRO A 100 -6.05 -16.14 -14.84
C PRO A 100 -4.54 -15.87 -14.91
N SER A 101 -4.12 -14.93 -15.75
CA SER A 101 -2.78 -14.37 -15.70
C SER A 101 -2.58 -13.56 -14.40
N SER A 102 -1.36 -13.13 -14.13
CA SER A 102 -1.09 -12.19 -13.05
C SER A 102 -1.80 -10.85 -13.28
N ILE A 103 -2.10 -10.16 -12.19
CA ILE A 103 -2.55 -8.76 -12.22
C ILE A 103 -1.40 -7.92 -12.78
N PRO A 104 -1.65 -6.95 -13.68
CA PRO A 104 -0.62 -6.05 -14.19
C PRO A 104 0.01 -5.27 -13.03
N LYS A 105 1.33 -5.38 -12.86
CA LYS A 105 2.02 -4.72 -11.73
C LYS A 105 1.93 -3.19 -11.82
N GLU A 106 1.93 -2.65 -13.02
CA GLU A 106 1.77 -1.23 -13.34
C GLU A 106 0.40 -0.67 -12.97
N SER A 107 -0.63 -1.52 -12.86
CA SER A 107 -1.98 -1.13 -12.44
C SER A 107 -2.11 -0.97 -10.93
N LEU A 108 -1.11 -1.41 -10.15
CA LEU A 108 -1.14 -1.30 -8.69
C LEU A 108 -0.91 0.14 -8.25
N LEU A 109 -2.00 0.90 -8.11
CA LEU A 109 -1.98 2.25 -7.56
C LEU A 109 -2.06 2.20 -6.04
N LYS A 110 -1.35 3.13 -5.39
CA LYS A 110 -1.31 3.21 -3.93
C LYS A 110 -1.33 4.65 -3.43
N THR A 111 -2.10 4.89 -2.38
CA THR A 111 -2.03 6.11 -1.56
C THR A 111 -1.65 5.69 -0.15
N VAL A 112 -0.61 6.34 0.40
CA VAL A 112 0.01 5.93 1.66
C VAL A 112 -0.12 7.04 2.68
N SER A 113 -0.60 6.69 3.88
CA SER A 113 -0.65 7.53 5.08
C SER A 113 0.24 6.93 6.18
N GLU A 114 0.08 7.41 7.40
CA GLU A 114 0.84 6.91 8.56
C GLU A 114 0.40 5.51 8.96
N ASP A 115 -0.92 5.28 9.02
CA ASP A 115 -1.56 4.05 9.49
C ASP A 115 -2.48 3.39 8.46
N ASN A 116 -2.57 3.97 7.24
CA ASN A 116 -3.46 3.52 6.18
C ASN A 116 -2.73 3.39 4.84
N ILE A 117 -3.12 2.37 4.07
CA ILE A 117 -2.75 2.22 2.66
C ILE A 117 -4.01 1.95 1.86
N ILE A 118 -4.28 2.80 0.86
CA ILE A 118 -5.30 2.55 -0.16
C ILE A 118 -4.60 1.89 -1.33
N MET A 119 -5.05 0.70 -1.72
CA MET A 119 -4.55 -0.02 -2.88
C MET A 119 -5.67 -0.18 -3.91
N GLN A 120 -5.34 0.04 -5.19
CA GLN A 120 -6.22 -0.18 -6.34
C GLN A 120 -5.48 -1.04 -7.36
N TRP A 121 -6.21 -1.86 -8.10
CA TRP A 121 -5.67 -2.75 -9.14
C TRP A 121 -6.65 -2.93 -10.28
N GLU A 122 -6.16 -3.38 -11.42
CA GLU A 122 -6.99 -3.80 -12.55
C GLU A 122 -7.08 -5.33 -12.61
N ALA A 123 -8.07 -5.81 -13.34
CA ALA A 123 -8.21 -7.24 -13.59
C ALA A 123 -7.04 -7.77 -14.43
N PRO A 124 -6.73 -9.08 -14.35
CA PRO A 124 -5.76 -9.71 -15.24
C PRO A 124 -6.07 -9.46 -16.71
N THR A 125 -5.04 -9.19 -17.52
CA THR A 125 -5.19 -8.97 -18.97
C THR A 125 -5.69 -10.21 -19.71
N GLU A 126 -5.34 -11.39 -19.22
CA GLU A 126 -5.85 -12.67 -19.67
C GLU A 126 -6.61 -13.34 -18.51
N PRO A 127 -7.91 -13.08 -18.38
CA PRO A 127 -8.70 -13.66 -17.29
C PRO A 127 -8.91 -15.16 -17.41
N ASN A 128 -8.82 -15.73 -18.62
CA ASN A 128 -8.95 -17.16 -18.96
C ASN A 128 -10.23 -17.83 -18.42
N GLY A 129 -11.21 -17.03 -18.04
CA GLY A 129 -12.45 -17.41 -17.42
C GLY A 129 -13.13 -16.23 -16.73
N ILE A 130 -14.17 -16.51 -15.97
CA ILE A 130 -14.82 -15.49 -15.13
C ILE A 130 -14.02 -15.35 -13.83
N ILE A 131 -13.52 -14.14 -13.56
CA ILE A 131 -12.87 -13.84 -12.29
C ILE A 131 -13.93 -13.95 -11.18
N THR A 132 -13.66 -14.74 -10.17
CA THR A 132 -14.57 -14.98 -9.03
C THR A 132 -14.19 -14.13 -7.82
N LYS A 133 -12.89 -13.98 -7.55
CA LYS A 133 -12.37 -13.23 -6.40
C LYS A 133 -10.89 -12.86 -6.57
N TYR A 134 -10.49 -11.90 -5.75
CA TYR A 134 -9.08 -11.57 -5.49
C TYR A 134 -8.71 -12.00 -4.07
N GLU A 135 -7.47 -12.44 -3.88
CA GLU A 135 -6.87 -12.64 -2.56
C GLU A 135 -5.70 -11.69 -2.42
N ILE A 136 -5.70 -10.92 -1.33
CA ILE A 136 -4.60 -10.02 -1.00
C ILE A 136 -4.06 -10.42 0.37
N THR A 137 -2.76 -10.63 0.44
CA THR A 137 -2.04 -10.85 1.70
C THR A 137 -1.07 -9.71 1.91
N TYR A 138 -0.84 -9.35 3.17
CA TYR A 138 0.19 -8.39 3.54
C TYR A 138 0.95 -8.88 4.75
N ASN A 139 2.22 -8.46 4.84
CA ASN A 139 3.10 -8.78 5.95
C ASN A 139 4.12 -7.66 6.15
N ALA A 140 4.32 -7.24 7.41
CA ALA A 140 5.39 -6.32 7.74
C ALA A 140 6.75 -7.02 7.63
N LEU A 141 7.71 -6.34 7.03
CA LEU A 141 9.09 -6.83 6.87
C LEU A 141 10.03 -6.19 7.90
N SER A 142 9.89 -4.90 8.13
CA SER A 142 10.74 -4.13 9.04
C SER A 142 10.07 -2.82 9.42
N SER A 143 10.45 -2.23 10.55
CA SER A 143 10.05 -0.88 10.95
C SER A 143 11.29 0.02 11.10
N SER A 144 11.12 1.30 10.82
CA SER A 144 12.12 2.34 11.13
C SER A 144 12.20 2.64 12.63
N ASP A 145 11.19 2.24 13.39
CA ASP A 145 11.16 2.30 14.85
C ASP A 145 11.72 0.99 15.44
N PRO A 146 12.92 1.02 16.08
CA PRO A 146 13.53 -0.19 16.62
C PRO A 146 12.74 -0.81 17.79
N SER A 147 11.85 -0.04 18.42
CA SER A 147 11.03 -0.50 19.54
C SER A 147 9.72 -1.15 19.10
N ALA A 148 9.37 -1.06 17.81
CA ALA A 148 8.13 -1.57 17.28
C ALA A 148 8.16 -3.09 17.11
N ASP A 149 7.24 -3.78 17.75
CA ASP A 149 6.94 -5.18 17.44
C ASP A 149 5.93 -5.24 16.28
N VAL A 150 6.44 -5.52 15.07
CA VAL A 150 5.64 -5.64 13.86
C VAL A 150 5.35 -7.09 13.46
N THR A 151 5.70 -8.07 14.28
CA THR A 151 5.57 -9.51 13.98
C THR A 151 4.12 -9.93 13.71
N ASN A 152 3.15 -9.25 14.33
CA ASN A 152 1.72 -9.50 14.17
C ASN A 152 1.06 -8.61 13.08
N GLN A 153 1.82 -7.73 12.44
CA GLN A 153 1.35 -6.86 11.37
C GLN A 153 1.26 -7.61 10.04
N ARG A 154 0.30 -8.52 9.93
CA ARG A 154 0.03 -9.36 8.77
C ARG A 154 -1.44 -9.66 8.62
N GLY A 155 -1.89 -9.92 7.41
CA GLY A 155 -3.28 -10.29 7.18
C GLY A 155 -3.54 -10.83 5.79
N ARG A 156 -4.77 -11.34 5.62
CA ARG A 156 -5.30 -11.85 4.37
C ARG A 156 -6.73 -11.36 4.21
N ILE A 157 -7.05 -10.85 3.04
CA ILE A 157 -8.41 -10.44 2.68
C ILE A 157 -8.81 -11.04 1.33
N PHE A 158 -10.11 -11.18 1.14
CA PHE A 158 -10.72 -11.55 -0.13
C PHE A 158 -11.63 -10.44 -0.62
N LYS A 159 -11.62 -10.20 -1.93
CA LYS A 159 -12.45 -9.24 -2.62
C LYS A 159 -13.22 -9.93 -3.74
N LEU A 160 -14.43 -9.48 -3.99
CA LEU A 160 -15.24 -9.95 -5.13
C LEU A 160 -14.66 -9.42 -6.45
N SER A 161 -15.08 -10.02 -7.55
CA SER A 161 -14.56 -9.68 -8.89
C SER A 161 -14.78 -8.22 -9.31
N ASN A 162 -15.81 -7.57 -8.79
CA ASN A 162 -16.13 -6.17 -9.05
C ASN A 162 -15.47 -5.19 -8.06
N GLU A 163 -14.78 -5.69 -7.03
CA GLU A 163 -14.07 -4.88 -6.04
C GLU A 163 -12.58 -4.83 -6.38
N THR A 164 -12.15 -3.72 -6.96
CA THR A 164 -10.77 -3.51 -7.41
C THR A 164 -10.01 -2.50 -6.56
N SER A 165 -10.46 -2.29 -5.32
CA SER A 165 -9.79 -1.43 -4.35
C SER A 165 -10.00 -1.94 -2.92
N HIS A 166 -9.05 -1.57 -2.04
CA HIS A 166 -9.18 -1.80 -0.60
C HIS A 166 -8.36 -0.79 0.20
N VAL A 167 -8.89 -0.42 1.38
CA VAL A 167 -8.20 0.40 2.37
C VAL A 167 -7.75 -0.51 3.51
N PHE A 168 -6.44 -0.60 3.70
CA PHE A 168 -5.82 -1.26 4.84
C PHE A 168 -5.69 -0.25 5.98
N HIS A 169 -6.28 -0.55 7.13
CA HIS A 169 -6.27 0.29 8.32
C HIS A 169 -5.45 -0.36 9.44
N GLY A 170 -5.01 0.45 10.41
CA GLY A 170 -4.32 -0.01 11.59
C GLY A 170 -2.93 -0.57 11.31
N LEU A 171 -2.32 -0.10 10.23
CA LEU A 171 -0.93 -0.40 9.91
C LEU A 171 -0.01 0.41 10.82
N TYR A 172 1.17 -0.13 11.13
CA TYR A 172 2.13 0.58 11.96
C TYR A 172 2.90 1.61 11.12
N PRO A 173 3.06 2.86 11.61
CA PRO A 173 3.82 3.90 10.91
C PRO A 173 5.28 3.52 10.68
N GLY A 174 5.91 4.13 9.67
CA GLY A 174 7.32 3.94 9.36
C GLY A 174 7.72 2.49 9.07
N THR A 175 6.76 1.66 8.67
CA THR A 175 6.92 0.22 8.51
C THR A 175 6.86 -0.18 7.04
N THR A 176 7.76 -1.05 6.66
CA THR A 176 7.84 -1.64 5.32
C THR A 176 6.96 -2.88 5.26
N TYR A 177 5.98 -2.89 4.38
CA TYR A 177 5.08 -4.01 4.12
C TYR A 177 5.31 -4.58 2.74
N ILE A 178 5.18 -5.91 2.61
CA ILE A 178 4.99 -6.57 1.34
C ILE A 178 3.52 -6.93 1.17
N PHE A 179 2.92 -6.51 0.06
CA PHE A 179 1.57 -6.88 -0.36
C PHE A 179 1.66 -7.84 -1.52
N THR A 180 0.88 -8.90 -1.49
CA THR A 180 0.79 -9.88 -2.56
C THR A 180 -0.65 -10.08 -2.95
N ILE A 181 -0.97 -9.91 -4.25
CA ILE A 181 -2.31 -10.03 -4.79
C ILE A 181 -2.36 -11.06 -5.92
N LYS A 182 -3.43 -11.82 -5.99
CA LYS A 182 -3.73 -12.78 -7.06
C LYS A 182 -5.23 -12.85 -7.32
N ALA A 183 -5.59 -13.12 -8.56
CA ALA A 183 -6.97 -13.32 -9.01
C ALA A 183 -7.30 -14.81 -9.11
N SER A 184 -8.57 -15.17 -9.07
CA SER A 184 -9.04 -16.55 -9.19
C SER A 184 -10.20 -16.66 -10.16
N THR A 185 -10.19 -17.74 -10.95
CA THR A 185 -11.38 -18.29 -11.64
C THR A 185 -11.90 -19.51 -10.89
N ILE A 186 -12.90 -20.20 -11.47
CA ILE A 186 -13.36 -21.49 -10.96
C ILE A 186 -12.27 -22.57 -10.97
N LYS A 187 -11.24 -22.43 -11.80
CA LYS A 187 -10.10 -23.38 -11.90
C LYS A 187 -9.02 -23.14 -10.86
N GLY A 188 -9.04 -22.01 -10.17
CA GLY A 188 -8.10 -21.67 -9.11
C GLY A 188 -7.47 -20.30 -9.27
N PHE A 189 -6.46 -20.05 -8.41
CA PHE A 189 -5.69 -18.80 -8.41
C PHE A 189 -4.61 -18.80 -9.51
N GLY A 190 -4.49 -17.67 -10.18
CA GLY A 190 -3.38 -17.35 -11.05
C GLY A 190 -2.10 -16.97 -10.29
N PRO A 191 -1.02 -16.65 -11.03
CA PRO A 191 0.24 -16.21 -10.43
C PRO A 191 0.07 -14.96 -9.58
N PRO A 192 0.74 -14.88 -8.41
CA PRO A 192 0.72 -13.69 -7.55
C PRO A 192 1.59 -12.58 -8.13
N VAL A 193 1.23 -11.34 -7.82
CA VAL A 193 2.09 -10.17 -7.98
C VAL A 193 2.33 -9.52 -6.62
N SER A 194 3.55 -9.05 -6.38
CA SER A 194 3.92 -8.45 -5.09
C SER A 194 4.47 -7.05 -5.27
N ILE A 195 4.17 -6.20 -4.28
CA ILE A 195 4.67 -4.82 -4.18
C ILE A 195 5.07 -4.53 -2.73
N THR A 196 6.18 -3.80 -2.59
CA THR A 196 6.64 -3.31 -1.29
C THR A 196 6.20 -1.86 -1.11
N ILE A 197 5.63 -1.53 0.05
CA ILE A 197 5.13 -0.21 0.41
C ILE A 197 5.61 0.13 1.81
N ILE A 198 6.02 1.40 2.01
CA ILE A 198 6.44 1.91 3.31
C ILE A 198 5.40 2.92 3.77
N THR A 199 4.83 2.74 4.96
CA THR A 199 3.94 3.72 5.60
C THR A 199 4.71 4.97 5.99
N LYS A 200 4.03 6.11 6.04
CA LYS A 200 4.65 7.35 6.55
C LYS A 200 4.94 7.20 8.04
N ILE A 201 5.95 7.93 8.52
CA ILE A 201 6.19 8.03 9.96
C ILE A 201 5.12 8.90 10.61
N ALA A 202 4.80 8.63 11.87
CA ALA A 202 3.90 9.43 12.68
C ALA A 202 4.67 10.26 13.73
N ALA A 203 3.97 11.22 14.32
CA ALA A 203 4.53 12.01 15.40
C ALA A 203 4.77 11.15 16.64
N PRO A 204 5.86 11.39 17.42
CA PRO A 204 6.09 10.73 18.69
C PRO A 204 4.89 10.88 19.64
N ILE A 205 4.59 9.86 20.40
CA ILE A 205 3.51 9.90 21.40
C ILE A 205 4.05 10.55 22.66
N MET A 206 3.54 11.75 22.97
CA MET A 206 3.89 12.46 24.19
C MET A 206 3.10 11.88 25.38
N PRO A 207 3.75 11.71 26.55
CA PRO A 207 3.03 11.34 27.77
C PRO A 207 2.08 12.46 28.19
N GLU A 208 0.98 12.08 28.82
CA GLU A 208 0.09 13.07 29.42
C GLU A 208 0.78 13.81 30.58
N TYR A 209 0.75 15.10 30.51
CA TYR A 209 1.08 15.98 31.64
C TYR A 209 -0.24 16.49 32.23
N LYS A 210 -0.60 16.02 33.42
CA LYS A 210 -1.60 16.74 34.22
C LYS A 210 -0.97 18.07 34.54
N SER A 211 -1.76 19.14 34.65
CA SER A 211 -1.28 20.49 35.02
C SER A 211 -0.57 20.41 36.40
N GLU A 212 0.68 19.96 36.36
CA GLU A 212 1.44 19.73 37.56
C GLU A 212 2.04 21.05 38.02
N THR A 213 1.89 21.32 39.28
CA THR A 213 2.63 22.35 40.00
C THR A 213 4.12 22.08 39.84
N ALA A 214 4.89 23.12 39.59
CA ALA A 214 6.34 23.03 39.59
C ALA A 214 6.85 22.31 40.84
N LEU A 215 7.86 21.46 40.66
CA LEU A 215 8.51 20.76 41.79
C LEU A 215 9.21 21.77 42.74
N ASN A 216 9.76 22.84 42.14
CA ASN A 216 10.41 23.91 42.88
C ASN A 216 10.42 25.20 42.05
N GLU A 217 10.24 26.34 42.67
CA GLU A 217 10.31 27.66 42.04
C GLU A 217 11.19 28.61 42.84
N THR A 218 12.03 29.38 42.12
CA THR A 218 12.80 30.53 42.65
C THR A 218 12.44 31.78 41.85
N ASP A 219 13.08 32.89 42.15
CA ASP A 219 12.87 34.13 41.37
C ASP A 219 13.23 34.01 39.90
N THR A 220 14.24 33.18 39.57
CA THR A 220 14.79 33.06 38.22
C THR A 220 14.71 31.66 37.64
N THR A 221 14.25 30.67 38.39
CA THR A 221 14.24 29.27 37.95
C THR A 221 12.91 28.60 38.26
N ILE A 222 12.61 27.55 37.49
CA ILE A 222 11.53 26.61 37.80
C ILE A 222 12.00 25.20 37.50
N THR A 223 11.74 24.27 38.40
CA THR A 223 12.02 22.86 38.23
C THR A 223 10.75 22.10 37.87
N ILE A 224 10.75 21.44 36.74
CA ILE A 224 9.64 20.66 36.19
C ILE A 224 10.06 19.19 36.00
N LEU A 225 9.08 18.31 35.91
CA LEU A 225 9.32 16.90 35.62
C LEU A 225 9.25 16.66 34.11
N LEU A 226 10.33 16.17 33.52
CA LEU A 226 10.36 15.73 32.10
C LEU A 226 10.08 14.24 32.03
N LYS A 227 9.19 13.86 31.12
CA LYS A 227 8.84 12.46 30.80
C LYS A 227 9.26 12.17 29.36
N PRO A 228 9.91 11.02 29.06
CA PRO A 228 10.27 10.67 27.69
C PRO A 228 9.00 10.41 26.86
N ALA A 229 9.03 10.85 25.60
CA ALA A 229 8.02 10.46 24.61
C ALA A 229 8.27 9.04 24.12
N GLN A 230 7.25 8.41 23.56
CA GLN A 230 7.37 7.11 22.91
C GLN A 230 7.57 7.31 21.41
N PRO A 231 8.52 6.62 20.77
CA PRO A 231 8.64 6.64 19.32
C PRO A 231 7.40 6.03 18.68
N TYR A 232 7.03 6.50 17.50
CA TYR A 232 5.91 5.96 16.73
C TYR A 232 6.22 6.00 15.23
N GLY A 233 6.80 4.91 14.75
CA GLY A 233 7.21 4.75 13.36
C GLY A 233 8.58 5.33 12.99
N ALA A 234 9.24 6.04 13.91
CA ALA A 234 10.63 6.47 13.77
C ALA A 234 11.24 6.76 15.14
N PRO A 235 12.57 6.57 15.32
CA PRO A 235 13.24 6.89 16.57
C PRO A 235 13.18 8.37 16.88
N ILE A 236 13.09 8.71 18.16
CA ILE A 236 13.20 10.10 18.63
C ILE A 236 14.65 10.54 18.42
N ARG A 237 14.83 11.72 17.88
CA ARG A 237 16.17 12.32 17.61
C ARG A 237 16.58 13.31 18.67
N SER A 238 15.66 14.16 19.12
CA SER A 238 15.92 15.15 20.15
C SER A 238 14.64 15.58 20.86
N TYR A 239 14.83 16.12 22.04
CA TYR A 239 13.81 16.84 22.80
C TYR A 239 14.22 18.31 22.88
N GLN A 240 13.32 19.22 22.58
CA GLN A 240 13.55 20.65 22.71
C GLN A 240 12.64 21.25 23.79
N LEU A 241 13.24 21.90 24.75
CA LEU A 241 12.51 22.63 25.79
C LEU A 241 12.32 24.06 25.33
N ILE A 242 11.08 24.49 25.17
CA ILE A 242 10.70 25.79 24.64
C ILE A 242 10.08 26.62 25.76
N VAL A 243 10.59 27.82 25.93
CA VAL A 243 10.07 28.80 26.89
C VAL A 243 9.41 29.93 26.11
N LYS A 244 8.12 30.14 26.35
CA LYS A 244 7.31 31.19 25.71
C LYS A 244 6.89 32.19 26.76
N GLU A 245 7.19 33.49 26.53
CA GLU A 245 6.70 34.60 27.31
C GLU A 245 5.24 34.86 26.99
N ASN A 246 4.36 34.90 28.02
CA ASN A 246 2.96 35.22 27.89
C ASN A 246 2.78 36.73 27.88
N ARG A 247 2.90 37.33 26.68
CA ARG A 247 2.66 38.76 26.49
C ARG A 247 1.14 39.03 26.48
N THR A 248 0.70 40.18 27.01
CA THR A 248 -0.70 40.62 26.90
C THR A 248 -1.09 40.69 25.42
N ARG A 249 -2.11 39.94 25.01
CA ARG A 249 -2.50 39.79 23.60
C ARG A 249 -2.86 41.12 22.95
N SER A 250 -2.12 41.51 21.90
CA SER A 250 -2.59 42.45 20.91
C SER A 250 -3.73 41.81 20.07
N ARG A 251 -4.76 42.59 19.68
CA ARG A 251 -5.88 42.08 18.84
C ARG A 251 -5.45 41.40 17.54
N ARG A 252 -4.20 41.57 17.04
CA ARG A 252 -3.67 40.96 15.84
C ARG A 252 -3.13 39.52 16.05
N ASP A 253 -2.89 39.12 17.29
CA ASP A 253 -2.32 37.79 17.60
C ASP A 253 -3.38 36.70 17.81
N ALA A 254 -4.66 37.07 17.81
CA ALA A 254 -5.79 36.16 18.04
C ALA A 254 -6.05 35.18 16.88
N LEU A 255 -5.43 35.39 15.70
CA LEU A 255 -5.61 34.58 14.48
C LEU A 255 -4.49 33.57 14.21
N LYS A 256 -3.41 33.59 15.00
CA LYS A 256 -2.35 32.54 14.86
C LYS A 256 -2.59 31.48 15.91
N SER A 257 -2.70 30.23 15.44
CA SER A 257 -2.73 29.05 16.31
C SER A 257 -1.57 29.13 17.31
N PRO A 258 -1.80 29.05 18.63
CA PRO A 258 -0.81 29.37 19.66
C PRO A 258 0.32 28.35 19.80
N GLU A 259 0.36 27.28 19.00
CA GLU A 259 1.17 26.08 19.26
C GLU A 259 2.17 25.72 18.15
N CYS A 260 2.42 26.57 17.15
CA CYS A 260 3.42 26.32 16.12
C CYS A 260 4.72 27.08 16.39
N PHE A 261 5.76 26.34 16.78
CA PHE A 261 7.12 26.85 16.94
C PHE A 261 7.96 26.45 15.70
N SER A 262 7.69 27.09 14.58
CA SER A 262 8.20 26.70 13.27
C SER A 262 9.69 26.95 13.07
N ILE A 263 10.29 27.83 13.88
CA ILE A 263 11.71 28.20 13.77
C ILE A 263 12.39 28.00 15.14
N PRO A 264 13.48 27.24 15.23
CA PRO A 264 14.26 27.13 16.44
C PRO A 264 14.99 28.45 16.70
N VAL A 265 14.57 29.18 17.72
CA VAL A 265 15.16 30.47 18.08
C VAL A 265 15.91 30.33 19.41
N SER A 266 17.20 30.64 19.41
CA SER A 266 17.99 30.75 20.66
C SER A 266 17.59 32.00 21.46
N PHE A 267 17.83 32.02 22.76
CA PHE A 267 17.53 33.17 23.60
C PHE A 267 18.11 34.50 23.07
N ARG A 268 19.35 34.47 22.58
CA ARG A 268 20.02 35.65 22.00
C ARG A 268 19.30 36.18 20.76
N ASN A 269 18.86 35.27 19.91
CA ASN A 269 18.14 35.63 18.67
C ASN A 269 16.69 36.02 18.92
N ALA A 270 16.05 35.51 19.97
CA ALA A 270 14.69 35.85 20.32
C ALA A 270 14.51 37.36 20.58
N SER A 271 15.45 37.98 21.23
CA SER A 271 15.45 39.45 21.48
C SER A 271 15.58 40.25 20.19
N VAL A 272 16.42 39.79 19.24
CA VAL A 272 16.65 40.45 17.95
C VAL A 272 15.44 40.28 17.02
N LEU A 273 14.81 39.11 17.05
CA LEU A 273 13.66 38.77 16.19
C LEU A 273 12.31 39.15 16.80
N ASP A 274 12.30 39.75 17.98
CA ASP A 274 11.09 39.99 18.79
C ASP A 274 10.22 38.76 18.96
N SER A 275 10.85 37.58 19.04
CA SER A 275 10.16 36.32 19.24
C SER A 275 9.63 36.20 20.67
N PRO A 276 8.36 35.79 20.85
CA PRO A 276 7.85 35.55 22.19
C PRO A 276 8.35 34.26 22.83
N TYR A 277 9.11 33.45 22.09
CA TYR A 277 9.62 32.16 22.57
C TYR A 277 11.09 31.97 22.19
N TYR A 278 11.74 31.08 22.93
CA TYR A 278 13.09 30.59 22.64
C TYR A 278 13.24 29.14 23.09
N ILE A 279 14.24 28.45 22.51
CA ILE A 279 14.66 27.13 22.96
C ILE A 279 15.64 27.31 24.12
N ALA A 280 15.30 26.77 25.30
CA ALA A 280 16.13 26.79 26.48
C ALA A 280 17.12 25.61 26.55
N ALA A 281 16.71 24.46 25.99
CA ALA A 281 17.55 23.26 25.98
C ALA A 281 17.21 22.36 24.79
N GLU A 282 18.24 21.69 24.27
CA GLU A 282 18.06 20.51 23.42
C GLU A 282 18.72 19.31 24.09
N LEU A 283 17.94 18.25 24.27
CA LEU A 283 18.35 17.02 24.95
C LEU A 283 18.32 15.85 23.95
N LEU A 284 19.35 15.02 23.97
CA LEU A 284 19.36 13.78 23.21
C LEU A 284 18.56 12.68 23.95
N PRO A 285 18.03 11.67 23.26
CA PRO A 285 17.24 10.60 23.89
C PRO A 285 17.90 9.92 25.09
N PRO A 286 19.24 9.64 25.10
CA PRO A 286 19.89 9.07 26.29
C PRO A 286 19.81 9.97 27.52
N SER A 287 19.74 11.29 27.32
CA SER A 287 19.64 12.27 28.42
C SER A 287 18.23 12.40 28.99
N LEU A 288 17.22 11.83 28.33
CA LEU A 288 15.83 11.78 28.78
C LEU A 288 15.26 10.39 28.52
N SER A 289 15.90 9.37 29.06
CA SER A 289 15.45 7.97 28.95
C SER A 289 14.45 7.56 30.04
N ILE A 290 14.44 8.28 31.14
CA ILE A 290 13.53 8.10 32.27
C ILE A 290 12.93 9.44 32.70
N VAL A 291 11.88 9.35 33.49
CA VAL A 291 11.28 10.54 34.12
C VAL A 291 12.29 11.19 35.05
N GLN A 292 12.56 12.48 34.87
CA GLN A 292 13.55 13.22 35.66
C GLN A 292 13.24 14.70 35.82
N PRO A 293 13.70 15.35 36.91
CA PRO A 293 13.56 16.78 37.07
C PRO A 293 14.50 17.54 36.12
N PHE A 294 14.03 18.69 35.64
CA PHE A 294 14.81 19.66 34.87
C PHE A 294 14.55 21.06 35.35
N THR A 295 15.60 21.85 35.56
CA THR A 295 15.48 23.23 36.03
C THR A 295 15.61 24.18 34.84
N VAL A 296 14.54 24.88 34.52
CA VAL A 296 14.50 25.96 33.53
C VAL A 296 15.03 27.25 34.19
N GLY A 297 15.89 27.99 33.47
CA GLY A 297 16.44 29.23 33.98
C GLY A 297 17.71 29.07 34.81
N ASP A 298 18.37 27.91 34.77
CA ASP A 298 19.54 27.58 35.60
C ASP A 298 20.89 28.18 35.11
N ASN A 299 20.83 29.01 34.06
CA ASN A 299 21.97 29.70 33.48
C ASN A 299 23.04 28.79 32.83
N LYS A 300 22.67 27.50 32.54
CA LYS A 300 23.55 26.55 31.84
C LYS A 300 23.22 26.45 30.35
N SER A 301 24.06 25.76 29.59
CA SER A 301 23.80 25.49 28.17
C SER A 301 23.56 23.99 27.95
N TYR A 302 22.53 23.67 27.13
CA TYR A 302 22.12 22.30 26.78
C TYR A 302 21.94 22.20 25.27
N GLY A 303 22.72 21.35 24.60
CA GLY A 303 22.65 21.16 23.16
C GLY A 303 22.91 22.43 22.34
N GLY A 304 23.76 23.36 22.87
CA GLY A 304 24.07 24.63 22.23
C GLY A 304 23.08 25.76 22.49
N PHE A 305 22.02 25.50 23.26
CA PHE A 305 21.04 26.51 23.68
C PHE A 305 21.31 26.95 25.13
N TRP A 306 21.22 28.24 25.36
CA TRP A 306 21.41 28.82 26.70
C TRP A 306 20.05 28.85 27.44
N ASN A 307 20.00 28.20 28.58
CA ASN A 307 18.89 28.17 29.50
C ASN A 307 18.89 29.41 30.39
N SER A 308 18.48 30.51 29.79
CA SER A 308 18.52 31.84 30.39
C SER A 308 17.68 31.93 31.67
N PRO A 309 18.18 32.62 32.74
CA PRO A 309 17.37 32.92 33.90
C PRO A 309 16.03 33.58 33.54
N LEU A 310 14.95 33.14 34.19
CA LEU A 310 13.61 33.71 34.00
C LEU A 310 13.47 35.04 34.74
N SER A 311 12.65 35.91 34.19
CA SER A 311 12.33 37.20 34.87
C SER A 311 11.19 36.98 35.86
N PRO A 312 11.34 37.46 37.12
CA PRO A 312 10.29 37.33 38.14
C PRO A 312 9.03 38.13 37.86
N VAL A 313 9.10 39.12 36.95
CA VAL A 313 7.97 40.01 36.59
C VAL A 313 7.21 39.56 35.34
N LYS A 314 7.63 38.43 34.74
CA LYS A 314 7.00 37.89 33.53
C LYS A 314 6.33 36.56 33.81
N SER A 315 5.34 36.22 33.00
CA SER A 315 4.71 34.91 32.99
C SER A 315 5.20 34.10 31.78
N TYR A 316 5.32 32.79 31.95
CA TYR A 316 5.85 31.91 30.95
C TYR A 316 5.00 30.63 30.78
N SER A 317 4.97 30.13 29.57
CA SER A 317 4.53 28.77 29.25
C SER A 317 5.74 27.95 28.80
N ILE A 318 5.88 26.76 29.36
CA ILE A 318 6.99 25.85 29.05
C ILE A 318 6.44 24.66 28.29
N TYR A 319 7.10 24.33 27.19
CA TYR A 319 6.73 23.23 26.27
C TYR A 319 7.88 22.25 26.11
N LEU A 320 7.57 20.98 26.00
CA LEU A 320 8.50 19.95 25.52
C LEU A 320 8.07 19.55 24.13
N GLN A 321 9.00 19.63 23.20
CA GLN A 321 8.84 19.14 21.84
C GLN A 321 9.71 17.92 21.64
N ALA A 322 9.14 16.83 21.15
CA ALA A 322 9.89 15.64 20.72
C ALA A 322 9.95 15.61 19.20
N THR A 323 11.12 15.34 18.65
CA THR A 323 11.37 15.28 17.21
C THR A 323 11.77 13.87 16.80
N SER A 324 11.04 13.31 15.84
CA SER A 324 11.40 12.09 15.12
C SER A 324 11.86 12.40 13.71
N ARG A 325 12.85 11.65 13.20
CA ARG A 325 13.34 11.82 11.85
C ARG A 325 13.81 10.50 11.25
N THR A 326 13.37 10.22 10.03
CA THR A 326 13.89 9.13 9.20
C THR A 326 13.84 9.52 7.73
N ASN A 327 14.81 9.05 6.93
CA ASN A 327 14.87 9.27 5.47
C ASN A 327 14.60 10.72 5.02
N GLY A 328 15.12 11.71 5.79
CA GLY A 328 14.93 13.13 5.49
C GLY A 328 13.60 13.72 5.94
N VAL A 329 12.64 12.93 6.33
CA VAL A 329 11.34 13.39 6.88
C VAL A 329 11.49 13.65 8.36
N ARG A 330 11.08 14.86 8.81
CA ARG A 330 11.02 15.29 10.20
C ARG A 330 9.56 15.45 10.61
N ILE A 331 9.20 14.91 11.76
CA ILE A 331 7.89 15.12 12.40
C ILE A 331 8.13 15.48 13.87
N ASP A 332 7.42 16.50 14.31
CA ASP A 332 7.51 17.04 15.67
C ASP A 332 6.16 16.86 16.37
N THR A 333 6.21 16.62 17.66
CA THR A 333 5.06 16.73 18.56
C THR A 333 5.40 17.59 19.75
N ILE A 334 4.43 18.35 20.25
CA ILE A 334 4.61 19.33 21.33
C ILE A 334 3.59 19.05 22.42
N ASN A 335 4.03 19.17 23.67
CA ASN A 335 3.15 19.20 24.82
C ASN A 335 3.47 20.35 25.76
N VAL A 336 2.44 20.91 26.40
CA VAL A 336 2.58 21.95 27.43
C VAL A 336 2.94 21.29 28.74
N LEU A 337 4.07 21.67 29.33
CA LEU A 337 4.54 21.12 30.61
C LEU A 337 4.04 21.94 31.80
N ALA A 338 4.05 23.28 31.67
CA ALA A 338 3.69 24.17 32.75
C ALA A 338 3.21 25.51 32.24
N LEU A 339 2.19 26.06 32.89
CA LEU A 339 1.72 27.40 32.74
C LEU A 339 2.07 28.17 34.02
N LEU A 340 2.94 29.17 33.91
CA LEU A 340 3.45 29.91 35.06
C LEU A 340 2.94 31.35 35.01
N THR A 341 2.25 31.76 36.03
CA THR A 341 1.91 33.17 36.31
C THR A 341 2.76 33.64 37.47
N LYS A 342 3.96 34.17 37.17
CA LYS A 342 4.74 34.86 38.22
C LYS A 342 4.19 36.28 38.40
N VAL A 343 3.29 36.47 39.34
CA VAL A 343 2.93 37.78 39.89
C VAL A 343 3.20 37.67 41.38
N ARG A 344 4.43 37.85 41.82
CA ARG A 344 4.68 38.23 43.20
C ARG A 344 4.42 39.75 43.33
N MET A 345 3.32 40.11 43.92
CA MET A 345 3.24 41.42 44.53
C MET A 345 4.31 41.51 45.61
N LEU A 346 5.25 42.43 45.43
CA LEU A 346 6.10 42.86 46.50
C LEU A 346 5.21 43.42 47.60
N THR A 347 4.94 42.62 48.62
CA THR A 347 4.50 43.18 49.92
C THR A 347 5.74 43.91 50.50
N LYS A 348 5.59 45.23 50.64
CA LYS A 348 6.48 46.10 51.37
C LYS A 348 6.70 45.61 52.81
#